data_a24590be8cc1451cb237a67174efdc58
#
_entry.id   a24590be8cc1451cb237a67174efdc58
#
_cell.length_a   1.000
_cell.length_b   1.000
_cell.length_c   1.000
_cell.angle_alpha   90.00
_cell.angle_beta   90.00
_cell.angle_gamma   90.00
#
_symmetry.space_group_name_H-M   'P 1'
#
loop_
_entity.id
_entity.type
_entity.pdbx_description
1 polymer ?
#
loop_
_entity_poly.entity_id
_entity_poly.type
_entity_poly.pdbx_seq_one_letter_code
_entity_poly.pdbx_strand_id
1 'polypeptide(L)'
;MDEKAKVVELPPSPEKRRRKIMLIGGAAIVVLSLVVVLVLSFSPVLAAKKIEVTGTKLLSEKQLLESLAPLEGTPLPRISEAKVEELLGEQPAIDSIVVRAQMPDTLVVEIHEEVPVAILVDGKTNYLVSDTGGKLKKLGAKDKTKLPKIKASDATKDPEQFKLLTSILSGVDAKVLEQVSTASLTEAGFMELALPQKRTLIWGNGDKAALKNQVTQIFLNNSKDSAEAKKTIDVSNPENPVTY
;
A
#
# COMPACT_ATOMS: atom_id res chain seq x y z
N MET A 1 76.92 9.32 51.18
CA MET A 1 76.43 7.96 50.82
C MET A 1 74.91 8.03 50.78
N ASP A 2 74.35 8.33 49.59
CA ASP A 2 72.87 8.41 49.43
C ASP A 2 72.35 7.03 48.98
N GLU A 3 71.73 6.36 49.89
CA GLU A 3 71.05 5.09 49.63
C GLU A 3 69.68 5.39 49.00
N LYS A 4 69.59 5.34 47.66
CA LYS A 4 68.35 5.50 46.95
C LYS A 4 67.40 4.36 47.33
N ALA A 5 66.36 4.71 48.06
CA ALA A 5 65.23 3.82 48.41
C ALA A 5 64.66 3.26 47.11
N LYS A 6 64.72 1.95 46.96
CA LYS A 6 64.15 1.21 45.84
C LYS A 6 62.64 1.14 46.05
N VAL A 7 61.88 1.92 45.29
CA VAL A 7 60.40 1.87 45.31
C VAL A 7 59.98 0.50 44.74
N VAL A 8 59.49 -0.36 45.60
CA VAL A 8 58.88 -1.64 45.16
C VAL A 8 57.45 -1.36 44.82
N GLU A 9 57.13 -1.47 43.51
CA GLU A 9 55.73 -1.37 43.08
C GLU A 9 54.93 -2.59 43.60
N LEU A 10 53.91 -2.30 44.41
CA LEU A 10 53.00 -3.32 44.92
C LEU A 10 52.17 -3.93 43.76
N PRO A 11 52.01 -5.24 43.71
CA PRO A 11 51.21 -5.87 42.72
C PRO A 11 49.75 -5.39 42.75
N PRO A 12 49.09 -5.19 41.61
CA PRO A 12 47.75 -4.66 41.56
C PRO A 12 46.77 -5.56 42.31
N SER A 13 45.82 -4.96 43.06
CA SER A 13 44.85 -5.72 43.87
C SER A 13 44.06 -6.71 43.01
N PRO A 14 43.71 -7.90 43.54
CA PRO A 14 43.01 -8.96 42.79
C PRO A 14 41.70 -8.47 42.17
N GLU A 15 41.04 -7.53 42.74
CA GLU A 15 39.81 -6.90 42.22
C GLU A 15 40.03 -6.07 40.98
N LYS A 16 41.09 -5.26 40.93
CA LYS A 16 41.48 -4.49 39.73
C LYS A 16 41.85 -5.41 38.60
N ARG A 17 42.53 -6.55 38.86
CA ARG A 17 42.89 -7.56 37.89
C ARG A 17 41.64 -8.25 37.31
N ARG A 18 40.67 -8.64 38.16
CA ARG A 18 39.40 -9.26 37.76
C ARG A 18 38.57 -8.30 36.89
N ARG A 19 38.44 -7.03 37.31
CA ARG A 19 37.73 -5.99 36.55
C ARG A 19 38.38 -5.77 35.16
N LYS A 20 39.69 -5.75 35.09
CA LYS A 20 40.43 -5.59 33.81
C LYS A 20 40.20 -6.80 32.89
N ILE A 21 40.22 -8.02 33.43
CA ILE A 21 39.96 -9.26 32.67
C ILE A 21 38.49 -9.26 32.16
N MET A 22 37.54 -8.87 33.00
CA MET A 22 36.12 -8.75 32.55
C MET A 22 35.93 -7.69 31.46
N LEU A 23 36.58 -6.54 31.55
CA LEU A 23 36.53 -5.49 30.53
C LEU A 23 37.16 -5.95 29.21
N ILE A 24 38.32 -6.61 29.28
CA ILE A 24 39.00 -7.15 28.08
C ILE A 24 38.16 -8.29 27.48
N GLY A 25 37.60 -9.21 28.29
CA GLY A 25 36.72 -10.26 27.84
C GLY A 25 35.46 -9.73 27.19
N GLY A 26 34.82 -8.73 27.81
CA GLY A 26 33.67 -8.04 27.22
C GLY A 26 33.97 -7.34 25.89
N ALA A 27 35.10 -6.62 25.83
CA ALA A 27 35.55 -5.99 24.59
C ALA A 27 35.85 -7.02 23.50
N ALA A 28 36.47 -8.13 23.84
CA ALA A 28 36.76 -9.21 22.89
C ALA A 28 35.49 -9.85 22.31
N ILE A 29 34.44 -10.05 23.14
CA ILE A 29 33.14 -10.54 22.68
C ILE A 29 32.49 -9.54 21.72
N VAL A 30 32.50 -8.26 22.05
CA VAL A 30 31.95 -7.19 21.17
C VAL A 30 32.68 -7.17 19.81
N VAL A 31 34.02 -7.22 19.83
CA VAL A 31 34.81 -7.26 18.59
C VAL A 31 34.52 -8.51 17.79
N LEU A 32 34.43 -9.69 18.43
CA LEU A 32 34.12 -10.93 17.75
C LEU A 32 32.72 -10.88 17.13
N SER A 33 31.72 -10.37 17.86
CA SER A 33 30.36 -10.18 17.34
C SER A 33 30.34 -9.24 16.13
N LEU A 34 31.08 -8.15 16.19
CA LEU A 34 31.20 -7.20 15.07
C LEU A 34 31.83 -7.87 13.83
N VAL A 35 32.88 -8.65 14.03
CA VAL A 35 33.54 -9.40 12.93
C VAL A 35 32.56 -10.42 12.32
N VAL A 36 31.80 -11.15 13.14
CA VAL A 36 30.78 -12.09 12.65
C VAL A 36 29.72 -11.38 11.82
N VAL A 37 29.18 -10.25 12.31
CA VAL A 37 28.20 -9.44 11.57
C VAL A 37 28.79 -8.96 10.24
N LEU A 38 30.01 -8.46 10.23
CA LEU A 38 30.68 -8.01 9.00
C LEU A 38 30.87 -9.18 8.01
N VAL A 39 31.36 -10.32 8.47
CA VAL A 39 31.53 -11.50 7.61
C VAL A 39 30.21 -11.94 7.01
N LEU A 40 29.15 -12.03 7.80
CA LEU A 40 27.81 -12.39 7.32
C LEU A 40 27.26 -11.38 6.33
N SER A 41 27.46 -10.07 6.58
CA SER A 41 26.99 -8.98 5.70
C SER A 41 27.66 -8.97 4.32
N PHE A 42 28.84 -9.58 4.18
CA PHE A 42 29.55 -9.67 2.92
C PHE A 42 29.65 -11.12 2.39
N SER A 43 29.03 -12.06 3.07
CA SER A 43 29.10 -13.49 2.70
C SER A 43 28.20 -13.80 1.50
N PRO A 44 28.70 -14.51 0.48
CA PRO A 44 27.88 -15.01 -0.61
C PRO A 44 26.85 -16.07 -0.17
N VAL A 45 26.96 -16.59 1.04
CA VAL A 45 26.01 -17.55 1.63
C VAL A 45 24.65 -16.90 1.87
N LEU A 46 24.63 -15.59 2.19
CA LEU A 46 23.40 -14.81 2.41
C LEU A 46 23.04 -13.95 1.18
N ALA A 47 23.58 -14.25 0.03
CA ALA A 47 23.23 -13.56 -1.21
C ALA A 47 21.82 -13.98 -1.66
N ALA A 48 21.02 -13.01 -2.10
CA ALA A 48 19.69 -13.24 -2.66
C ALA A 48 19.82 -14.09 -3.94
N LYS A 49 19.40 -15.35 -3.89
CA LYS A 49 19.31 -16.24 -5.05
C LYS A 49 17.90 -16.32 -5.60
N LYS A 50 16.93 -16.05 -4.75
CA LYS A 50 15.51 -16.05 -5.10
C LYS A 50 14.88 -14.75 -4.66
N ILE A 51 14.10 -14.14 -5.56
CA ILE A 51 13.28 -12.97 -5.27
C ILE A 51 11.83 -13.40 -5.44
N GLU A 52 11.02 -13.19 -4.41
CA GLU A 52 9.58 -13.43 -4.42
C GLU A 52 8.85 -12.10 -4.28
N VAL A 53 7.93 -11.83 -5.21
CA VAL A 53 7.06 -10.66 -5.16
C VAL A 53 5.66 -11.15 -4.81
N THR A 54 5.02 -10.52 -3.82
CA THR A 54 3.68 -10.87 -3.36
C THR A 54 2.80 -9.64 -3.23
N GLY A 55 1.46 -9.81 -3.16
CA GLY A 55 0.50 -8.73 -2.95
C GLY A 55 0.04 -8.03 -4.23
N THR A 56 0.54 -8.40 -5.41
CA THR A 56 0.19 -7.78 -6.69
C THR A 56 -1.13 -8.26 -7.26
N LYS A 57 -1.95 -7.33 -7.74
CA LYS A 57 -3.21 -7.56 -8.47
C LYS A 57 -3.29 -6.69 -9.73
N LEU A 58 -2.87 -5.44 -9.62
CA LEU A 58 -2.87 -4.45 -10.69
C LEU A 58 -1.58 -4.50 -11.50
N LEU A 59 -0.45 -4.71 -10.85
CA LEU A 59 0.87 -4.75 -11.45
C LEU A 59 1.22 -6.15 -11.94
N SER A 60 2.10 -6.22 -12.93
CA SER A 60 2.62 -7.50 -13.43
C SER A 60 3.78 -7.98 -12.56
N GLU A 61 3.60 -9.09 -11.83
CA GLU A 61 4.65 -9.72 -11.04
C GLU A 61 5.93 -9.95 -11.87
N LYS A 62 5.76 -10.38 -13.13
CA LYS A 62 6.90 -10.61 -14.03
C LYS A 62 7.73 -9.34 -14.27
N GLN A 63 7.06 -8.20 -14.52
CA GLN A 63 7.76 -6.93 -14.75
C GLN A 63 8.47 -6.44 -13.48
N LEU A 64 7.86 -6.64 -12.32
CA LEU A 64 8.47 -6.30 -11.04
C LEU A 64 9.70 -7.17 -10.75
N LEU A 65 9.62 -8.48 -11.00
CA LEU A 65 10.77 -9.38 -10.88
C LEU A 65 11.92 -8.99 -11.83
N GLU A 66 11.61 -8.62 -13.08
CA GLU A 66 12.60 -8.12 -14.04
C GLU A 66 13.29 -6.84 -13.54
N SER A 67 12.54 -5.92 -12.93
CA SER A 67 13.09 -4.70 -12.32
C SER A 67 13.98 -4.98 -11.11
N LEU A 68 13.66 -6.03 -10.35
CA LEU A 68 14.40 -6.42 -9.15
C LEU A 68 15.58 -7.37 -9.42
N ALA A 69 15.73 -7.87 -10.65
CA ALA A 69 16.83 -8.76 -11.02
C ALA A 69 18.25 -8.25 -10.64
N PRO A 70 18.55 -6.93 -10.65
CA PRO A 70 19.86 -6.44 -10.19
C PRO A 70 20.18 -6.74 -8.72
N LEU A 71 19.19 -7.14 -7.91
CA LEU A 71 19.40 -7.52 -6.50
C LEU A 71 19.89 -8.97 -6.35
N GLU A 72 19.80 -9.79 -7.39
CA GLU A 72 20.36 -11.15 -7.36
C GLU A 72 21.86 -11.12 -7.09
N GLY A 73 22.32 -11.98 -6.20
CA GLY A 73 23.69 -12.03 -5.75
C GLY A 73 24.08 -10.98 -4.69
N THR A 74 23.19 -10.05 -4.36
CA THR A 74 23.42 -9.07 -3.29
C THR A 74 23.13 -9.71 -1.93
N PRO A 75 24.01 -9.57 -0.91
CA PRO A 75 23.71 -10.07 0.43
C PRO A 75 22.44 -9.46 1.01
N LEU A 76 21.52 -10.31 1.50
CA LEU A 76 20.22 -9.90 2.05
C LEU A 76 20.28 -8.74 3.06
N PRO A 77 21.25 -8.72 4.03
CA PRO A 77 21.35 -7.62 4.98
C PRO A 77 21.69 -6.25 4.38
N ARG A 78 22.10 -6.21 3.11
CA ARG A 78 22.42 -4.96 2.39
C ARG A 78 21.30 -4.47 1.49
N ILE A 79 20.24 -5.24 1.37
CA ILE A 79 19.06 -4.85 0.58
C ILE A 79 18.12 -4.08 1.51
N SER A 80 17.90 -2.80 1.20
CA SER A 80 16.96 -1.93 1.92
C SER A 80 15.70 -1.69 1.10
N GLU A 81 14.62 -1.29 1.76
CA GLU A 81 13.38 -0.86 1.09
C GLU A 81 13.64 0.26 0.08
N ALA A 82 14.43 1.27 0.45
CA ALA A 82 14.80 2.37 -0.44
C ALA A 82 15.49 1.89 -1.72
N LYS A 83 16.31 0.82 -1.65
CA LYS A 83 16.95 0.26 -2.84
C LYS A 83 15.97 -0.49 -3.73
N VAL A 84 14.98 -1.15 -3.13
CA VAL A 84 13.89 -1.81 -3.86
C VAL A 84 13.01 -0.75 -4.54
N GLU A 85 12.62 0.31 -3.83
CA GLU A 85 11.86 1.43 -4.38
C GLU A 85 12.57 2.11 -5.56
N GLU A 86 13.88 2.35 -5.43
CA GLU A 86 14.70 2.92 -6.51
C GLU A 86 14.65 2.07 -7.79
N LEU A 87 14.72 0.74 -7.65
CA LEU A 87 14.70 -0.20 -8.79
C LEU A 87 13.32 -0.35 -9.41
N LEU A 88 12.27 -0.31 -8.60
CA LEU A 88 10.88 -0.34 -9.09
C LEU A 88 10.48 0.97 -9.78
N GLY A 89 11.14 2.09 -9.44
CA GLY A 89 10.82 3.41 -9.95
C GLY A 89 9.46 3.91 -9.45
N GLU A 90 9.00 5.05 -9.97
CA GLU A 90 7.68 5.59 -9.63
C GLU A 90 6.57 4.73 -10.23
N GLN A 91 5.88 4.01 -9.35
CA GLN A 91 4.72 3.18 -9.68
C GLN A 91 3.49 3.73 -8.95
N PRO A 92 2.62 4.50 -9.61
CA PRO A 92 1.44 5.12 -8.96
C PRO A 92 0.47 4.12 -8.33
N ALA A 93 0.56 2.84 -8.73
CA ALA A 93 -0.28 1.78 -8.18
C ALA A 93 0.30 1.15 -6.90
N ILE A 94 1.49 1.55 -6.45
CA ILE A 94 2.09 1.07 -5.21
C ILE A 94 1.81 2.09 -4.10
N ASP A 95 1.14 1.64 -3.05
CA ASP A 95 0.95 2.39 -1.80
C ASP A 95 2.18 2.27 -0.90
N SER A 96 2.61 1.03 -0.65
CA SER A 96 3.77 0.77 0.20
C SER A 96 4.45 -0.56 -0.16
N ILE A 97 5.71 -0.69 0.25
CA ILE A 97 6.54 -1.88 0.02
C ILE A 97 7.10 -2.35 1.36
N VAL A 98 7.05 -3.64 1.61
CA VAL A 98 7.70 -4.27 2.75
C VAL A 98 8.71 -5.29 2.26
N VAL A 99 9.97 -5.12 2.64
CA VAL A 99 11.07 -6.00 2.24
C VAL A 99 11.45 -6.89 3.41
N ARG A 100 11.44 -8.19 3.17
CA ARG A 100 11.79 -9.21 4.18
C ARG A 100 12.86 -10.16 3.65
N ALA A 101 13.87 -10.40 4.45
CA ALA A 101 14.85 -11.44 4.20
C ALA A 101 14.34 -12.78 4.77
N GLN A 102 14.13 -13.76 3.91
CA GLN A 102 13.83 -15.13 4.30
C GLN A 102 15.09 -15.97 4.11
N MET A 103 15.71 -16.30 5.24
CA MET A 103 16.99 -17.02 5.25
C MET A 103 16.85 -18.41 4.59
N PRO A 104 17.88 -18.93 3.91
CA PRO A 104 19.21 -18.32 3.84
C PRO A 104 19.43 -17.34 2.67
N ASP A 105 18.60 -17.38 1.61
CA ASP A 105 18.93 -16.76 0.31
C ASP A 105 17.71 -16.21 -0.45
N THR A 106 16.56 -16.05 0.21
CA THR A 106 15.34 -15.55 -0.43
C THR A 106 15.02 -14.12 0.04
N LEU A 107 14.80 -13.23 -0.94
CA LEU A 107 14.26 -11.89 -0.73
C LEU A 107 12.75 -11.92 -1.00
N VAL A 108 11.94 -11.58 -0.02
CA VAL A 108 10.50 -11.43 -0.18
C VAL A 108 10.15 -9.94 -0.23
N VAL A 109 9.55 -9.50 -1.33
CA VAL A 109 9.06 -8.14 -1.54
C VAL A 109 7.55 -8.19 -1.55
N GLU A 110 6.93 -7.73 -0.47
CA GLU A 110 5.49 -7.62 -0.33
C GLU A 110 5.05 -6.22 -0.76
N ILE A 111 4.24 -6.16 -1.80
CA ILE A 111 3.74 -4.91 -2.37
C ILE A 111 2.29 -4.70 -1.93
N HIS A 112 2.04 -3.56 -1.32
CA HIS A 112 0.69 -3.09 -1.05
C HIS A 112 0.28 -2.16 -2.18
N GLU A 113 -0.72 -2.59 -2.95
CA GLU A 113 -1.22 -1.79 -4.07
C GLU A 113 -2.35 -0.87 -3.62
N GLU A 114 -2.40 0.32 -4.23
CA GLU A 114 -3.53 1.24 -4.13
C GLU A 114 -4.83 0.58 -4.58
N VAL A 115 -5.92 0.87 -3.87
CA VAL A 115 -7.24 0.32 -4.20
C VAL A 115 -7.94 1.24 -5.19
N PRO A 116 -8.24 0.76 -6.41
CA PRO A 116 -8.95 1.58 -7.38
C PRO A 116 -10.43 1.73 -6.98
N VAL A 117 -10.93 2.96 -7.06
CA VAL A 117 -12.33 3.30 -6.71
C VAL A 117 -13.19 3.62 -7.93
N ALA A 118 -12.59 3.99 -9.06
CA ALA A 118 -13.31 4.33 -10.28
C ALA A 118 -12.46 4.13 -11.54
N ILE A 119 -13.11 4.22 -12.68
CA ILE A 119 -12.50 4.25 -14.01
C ILE A 119 -12.64 5.66 -14.58
N LEU A 120 -11.52 6.36 -14.77
CA LEU A 120 -11.47 7.63 -15.47
C LEU A 120 -11.48 7.39 -16.98
N VAL A 121 -12.51 7.88 -17.67
CA VAL A 121 -12.67 7.77 -19.11
C VAL A 121 -12.09 9.03 -19.77
N ASP A 122 -10.92 8.91 -20.40
CA ASP A 122 -10.18 9.98 -21.06
C ASP A 122 -10.10 9.71 -22.56
N GLY A 123 -11.06 10.21 -23.31
CA GLY A 123 -11.21 9.94 -24.73
C GLY A 123 -11.37 8.46 -25.05
N LYS A 124 -10.36 7.86 -25.68
CA LYS A 124 -10.32 6.42 -26.01
C LYS A 124 -9.57 5.58 -24.97
N THR A 125 -9.03 6.22 -23.93
CA THR A 125 -8.21 5.56 -22.93
C THR A 125 -8.93 5.58 -21.57
N ASN A 126 -8.90 4.48 -20.87
CA ASN A 126 -9.45 4.35 -19.54
C ASN A 126 -8.31 4.14 -18.53
N TYR A 127 -8.42 4.76 -17.37
CA TYR A 127 -7.46 4.63 -16.28
C TYR A 127 -8.18 4.21 -15.01
N LEU A 128 -7.58 3.32 -14.25
CA LEU A 128 -7.97 3.13 -12.86
C LEU A 128 -7.49 4.32 -12.04
N VAL A 129 -8.32 4.78 -11.11
CA VAL A 129 -7.98 5.90 -10.23
C VAL A 129 -8.16 5.53 -8.77
N SER A 130 -7.26 6.06 -7.92
CA SER A 130 -7.31 5.91 -6.46
C SER A 130 -8.36 6.83 -5.84
N ASP A 131 -8.53 6.73 -4.55
CA ASP A 131 -9.36 7.62 -3.70
C ASP A 131 -8.85 9.07 -3.71
N THR A 132 -7.55 9.28 -3.94
CA THR A 132 -6.94 10.61 -4.09
C THR A 132 -7.11 11.21 -5.49
N GLY A 133 -7.69 10.45 -6.43
CA GLY A 133 -7.82 10.85 -7.84
C GLY A 133 -6.59 10.57 -8.70
N GLY A 134 -5.55 9.91 -8.14
CA GLY A 134 -4.35 9.52 -8.88
C GLY A 134 -4.64 8.44 -9.93
N LYS A 135 -4.01 8.54 -11.11
CA LYS A 135 -4.09 7.52 -12.16
C LYS A 135 -3.17 6.36 -11.79
N LEU A 136 -3.71 5.18 -11.49
CA LEU A 136 -2.97 4.00 -11.05
C LEU A 136 -2.46 3.17 -12.23
N LYS A 137 -3.36 2.83 -13.15
CA LYS A 137 -3.07 1.94 -14.26
C LYS A 137 -3.94 2.28 -15.47
N LYS A 138 -3.35 2.21 -16.65
CA LYS A 138 -4.11 2.24 -17.92
C LYS A 138 -4.79 0.89 -18.13
N LEU A 139 -6.10 0.91 -18.38
CA LEU A 139 -6.86 -0.29 -18.71
C LEU A 139 -6.65 -0.70 -20.16
N GLY A 140 -6.38 -1.96 -20.37
CA GLY A 140 -6.34 -2.59 -21.69
C GLY A 140 -7.74 -3.09 -22.13
N ALA A 141 -7.88 -3.44 -23.40
CA ALA A 141 -9.15 -3.94 -23.94
C ALA A 141 -9.66 -5.25 -23.31
N LYS A 142 -8.78 -5.99 -22.63
CA LYS A 142 -9.11 -7.27 -21.97
C LYS A 142 -9.43 -7.13 -20.48
N ASP A 143 -9.18 -5.97 -19.90
CA ASP A 143 -9.42 -5.73 -18.47
C ASP A 143 -10.94 -5.62 -18.21
N LYS A 144 -11.46 -6.49 -17.34
CA LYS A 144 -12.89 -6.60 -17.02
C LYS A 144 -13.22 -6.03 -15.63
N THR A 145 -12.59 -4.93 -15.28
CA THR A 145 -12.84 -4.28 -13.98
C THR A 145 -14.23 -3.65 -13.96
N LYS A 146 -15.00 -3.96 -12.92
CA LYS A 146 -16.36 -3.42 -12.70
C LYS A 146 -16.28 -2.31 -11.65
N LEU A 147 -16.04 -1.10 -12.10
CA LEU A 147 -16.03 0.10 -11.26
C LEU A 147 -16.81 1.21 -11.96
N PRO A 148 -17.34 2.18 -11.22
CA PRO A 148 -18.04 3.33 -11.78
C PRO A 148 -17.11 4.13 -12.70
N LYS A 149 -17.68 4.63 -13.80
CA LYS A 149 -16.97 5.46 -14.76
C LYS A 149 -17.15 6.94 -14.43
N ILE A 150 -16.06 7.69 -14.52
CA ILE A 150 -16.03 9.14 -14.39
C ILE A 150 -15.48 9.70 -15.70
N LYS A 151 -16.10 10.75 -16.27
CA LYS A 151 -15.59 11.39 -17.49
C LYS A 151 -14.43 12.31 -17.15
N ALA A 152 -13.36 12.25 -17.92
CA ALA A 152 -12.20 13.13 -17.73
C ALA A 152 -12.54 14.61 -17.87
N SER A 153 -13.53 14.97 -18.69
CA SER A 153 -14.02 16.36 -18.81
C SER A 153 -14.49 16.93 -17.47
N ASP A 154 -15.04 16.09 -16.61
CA ASP A 154 -15.55 16.50 -15.30
C ASP A 154 -14.38 16.63 -14.31
N ALA A 155 -13.44 15.69 -14.37
CA ALA A 155 -12.22 15.71 -13.56
C ALA A 155 -11.28 16.88 -13.88
N THR A 156 -11.17 17.26 -15.16
CA THR A 156 -10.28 18.35 -15.58
C THR A 156 -10.84 19.75 -15.33
N LYS A 157 -12.16 19.88 -15.18
CA LYS A 157 -12.80 21.16 -14.87
C LYS A 157 -12.54 21.61 -13.44
N ASP A 158 -12.61 20.68 -12.49
CA ASP A 158 -12.42 20.94 -11.07
C ASP A 158 -11.71 19.76 -10.40
N PRO A 159 -10.37 19.81 -10.26
CA PRO A 159 -9.61 18.76 -9.63
C PRO A 159 -9.97 18.50 -8.17
N GLU A 160 -10.42 19.52 -7.43
CA GLU A 160 -10.82 19.37 -6.04
C GLU A 160 -12.15 18.61 -5.93
N GLN A 161 -13.12 18.90 -6.80
CA GLN A 161 -14.34 18.11 -6.86
C GLN A 161 -14.08 16.67 -7.33
N PHE A 162 -13.14 16.46 -8.25
CA PHE A 162 -12.75 15.12 -8.65
C PHE A 162 -12.16 14.32 -7.50
N LYS A 163 -11.25 14.93 -6.75
CA LYS A 163 -10.67 14.34 -5.54
C LYS A 163 -11.73 14.08 -4.47
N LEU A 164 -12.68 14.99 -4.29
CA LEU A 164 -13.81 14.78 -3.37
C LEU A 164 -14.66 13.59 -3.81
N LEU A 165 -14.99 13.48 -5.10
CA LEU A 165 -15.76 12.36 -5.64
C LEU A 165 -15.08 11.02 -5.40
N THR A 166 -13.77 10.90 -5.72
CA THR A 166 -13.01 9.67 -5.53
C THR A 166 -12.86 9.31 -4.06
N SER A 167 -12.68 10.31 -3.18
CA SER A 167 -12.64 10.12 -1.74
C SER A 167 -13.99 9.62 -1.18
N ILE A 168 -15.13 10.13 -1.66
CA ILE A 168 -16.44 9.61 -1.24
C ILE A 168 -16.64 8.18 -1.76
N LEU A 169 -16.22 7.88 -3.00
CA LEU A 169 -16.30 6.55 -3.60
C LEU A 169 -15.50 5.50 -2.81
N SER A 170 -14.39 5.86 -2.18
CA SER A 170 -13.61 4.92 -1.37
C SER A 170 -14.37 4.40 -0.14
N GLY A 171 -15.38 5.15 0.33
CA GLY A 171 -16.27 4.72 1.40
C GLY A 171 -17.43 3.82 0.95
N VAL A 172 -17.62 3.62 -0.36
CA VAL A 172 -18.68 2.78 -0.92
C VAL A 172 -18.21 1.33 -1.00
N ASP A 173 -19.04 0.39 -0.52
CA ASP A 173 -18.75 -1.04 -0.56
C ASP A 173 -18.52 -1.52 -2.00
N ALA A 174 -17.54 -2.40 -2.20
CA ALA A 174 -17.18 -2.93 -3.52
C ALA A 174 -18.36 -3.60 -4.23
N LYS A 175 -19.25 -4.29 -3.49
CA LYS A 175 -20.47 -4.91 -4.07
C LYS A 175 -21.46 -3.89 -4.59
N VAL A 176 -21.49 -2.68 -4.03
CA VAL A 176 -22.30 -1.57 -4.52
C VAL A 176 -21.62 -0.96 -5.74
N LEU A 177 -20.31 -0.68 -5.68
CA LEU A 177 -19.53 -0.12 -6.80
C LEU A 177 -19.61 -0.98 -8.06
N GLU A 178 -19.59 -2.30 -7.94
CA GLU A 178 -19.74 -3.24 -9.07
C GLU A 178 -21.06 -3.10 -9.83
N GLN A 179 -22.11 -2.56 -9.19
CA GLN A 179 -23.42 -2.33 -9.78
C GLN A 179 -23.57 -0.92 -10.34
N VAL A 180 -22.65 0.00 -10.04
CA VAL A 180 -22.68 1.39 -10.49
C VAL A 180 -22.09 1.51 -11.89
N SER A 181 -22.80 2.19 -12.78
CA SER A 181 -22.33 2.46 -14.14
C SER A 181 -21.46 3.70 -14.21
N THR A 182 -21.94 4.82 -13.62
CA THR A 182 -21.21 6.11 -13.59
C THR A 182 -21.37 6.77 -12.24
N ALA A 183 -20.38 7.57 -11.85
CA ALA A 183 -20.40 8.41 -10.67
C ALA A 183 -20.19 9.87 -11.06
N SER A 184 -20.90 10.77 -10.42
CA SER A 184 -20.81 12.23 -10.60
C SER A 184 -21.08 12.97 -9.31
N LEU A 185 -20.64 14.24 -9.24
CA LEU A 185 -21.06 15.17 -8.21
C LEU A 185 -22.08 16.17 -8.80
N THR A 186 -23.06 16.52 -8.01
CA THR A 186 -23.91 17.68 -8.28
C THR A 186 -23.15 18.98 -8.01
N GLU A 187 -23.69 20.13 -8.45
CA GLU A 187 -23.12 21.44 -8.14
C GLU A 187 -23.02 21.72 -6.62
N ALA A 188 -23.88 21.09 -5.84
CA ALA A 188 -23.87 21.16 -4.37
C ALA A 188 -22.85 20.21 -3.71
N GLY A 189 -22.06 19.44 -4.49
CA GLY A 189 -21.07 18.52 -3.97
C GLY A 189 -21.62 17.18 -3.45
N PHE A 190 -22.88 16.84 -3.79
CA PHE A 190 -23.47 15.53 -3.46
C PHE A 190 -23.14 14.50 -4.55
N MET A 191 -22.76 13.31 -4.11
CA MET A 191 -22.47 12.21 -5.03
C MET A 191 -23.75 11.51 -5.49
N GLU A 192 -23.87 11.37 -6.81
CA GLU A 192 -24.89 10.60 -7.49
C GLU A 192 -24.27 9.45 -8.26
N LEU A 193 -24.85 8.27 -8.14
CA LEU A 193 -24.40 7.03 -8.74
C LEU A 193 -25.49 6.51 -9.69
N ALA A 194 -25.16 6.40 -10.97
CA ALA A 194 -26.07 5.80 -11.95
C ALA A 194 -26.01 4.29 -11.89
N LEU A 195 -27.17 3.68 -11.71
CA LEU A 195 -27.36 2.22 -11.70
C LEU A 195 -27.91 1.74 -13.06
N PRO A 196 -27.86 0.43 -13.35
CA PRO A 196 -28.54 -0.17 -14.49
C PRO A 196 -30.04 0.16 -14.51
N GLN A 197 -30.66 0.04 -15.70
CA GLN A 197 -32.08 0.29 -15.92
C GLN A 197 -32.52 1.74 -15.64
N LYS A 198 -31.63 2.72 -15.84
CA LYS A 198 -31.86 4.16 -15.62
C LYS A 198 -32.27 4.51 -14.18
N ARG A 199 -31.76 3.76 -13.21
CA ARG A 199 -31.94 4.09 -11.78
C ARG A 199 -30.80 4.96 -11.30
N THR A 200 -31.08 5.78 -10.31
CA THR A 200 -30.11 6.67 -9.66
C THR A 200 -30.05 6.36 -8.16
N LEU A 201 -28.87 6.28 -7.63
CA LEU A 201 -28.60 6.22 -6.19
C LEU A 201 -27.99 7.56 -5.76
N ILE A 202 -28.72 8.33 -4.95
CA ILE A 202 -28.22 9.55 -4.35
C ILE A 202 -27.52 9.16 -3.05
N TRP A 203 -26.20 9.24 -3.09
CA TRP A 203 -25.36 8.91 -1.93
C TRP A 203 -25.16 10.10 -1.00
N GLY A 204 -25.11 11.31 -1.57
CA GLY A 204 -24.81 12.53 -0.83
C GLY A 204 -23.32 12.70 -0.55
N ASN A 205 -22.96 13.06 0.67
CA ASN A 205 -21.56 13.22 1.12
C ASN A 205 -20.95 11.91 1.63
N GLY A 206 -19.70 11.98 2.16
CA GLY A 206 -18.98 10.83 2.71
C GLY A 206 -19.42 10.38 4.12
N ASP A 207 -20.32 11.12 4.78
CA ASP A 207 -20.71 10.82 6.16
C ASP A 207 -21.51 9.53 6.27
N LYS A 208 -21.37 8.83 7.41
CA LYS A 208 -22.10 7.59 7.73
C LYS A 208 -22.02 6.51 6.64
N ALA A 209 -20.90 6.43 5.91
CA ALA A 209 -20.72 5.51 4.79
C ALA A 209 -21.09 4.06 5.12
N ALA A 210 -20.72 3.56 6.30
CA ALA A 210 -21.05 2.20 6.74
C ALA A 210 -22.57 1.95 6.78
N LEU A 211 -23.36 2.90 7.31
CA LEU A 211 -24.80 2.77 7.36
C LEU A 211 -25.41 2.92 5.97
N LYS A 212 -24.93 3.86 5.15
CA LYS A 212 -25.34 4.02 3.76
C LYS A 212 -25.13 2.75 2.96
N ASN A 213 -23.99 2.07 3.13
CA ASN A 213 -23.69 0.79 2.49
C ASN A 213 -24.72 -0.29 2.87
N GLN A 214 -25.03 -0.44 4.16
CA GLN A 214 -26.02 -1.41 4.63
C GLN A 214 -27.41 -1.15 4.03
N VAL A 215 -27.88 0.10 4.12
CA VAL A 215 -29.19 0.50 3.58
C VAL A 215 -29.22 0.28 2.06
N THR A 216 -28.19 0.71 1.35
CA THR A 216 -28.10 0.54 -0.11
C THR A 216 -28.14 -0.92 -0.52
N GLN A 217 -27.41 -1.80 0.16
CA GLN A 217 -27.42 -3.23 -0.14
C GLN A 217 -28.82 -3.84 0.04
N ILE A 218 -29.57 -3.43 1.06
CA ILE A 218 -30.95 -3.88 1.28
C ILE A 218 -31.83 -3.47 0.07
N PHE A 219 -31.76 -2.22 -0.35
CA PHE A 219 -32.54 -1.74 -1.50
C PHE A 219 -32.14 -2.42 -2.81
N LEU A 220 -30.84 -2.59 -3.06
CA LEU A 220 -30.34 -3.22 -4.29
C LEU A 220 -30.72 -4.71 -4.37
N ASN A 221 -30.72 -5.42 -3.25
CA ASN A 221 -31.09 -6.83 -3.19
C ASN A 221 -32.61 -7.01 -3.38
N ASN A 222 -33.43 -6.18 -2.77
CA ASN A 222 -34.88 -6.26 -2.85
C ASN A 222 -35.43 -5.78 -4.22
N SER A 223 -34.66 -4.95 -4.95
CA SER A 223 -35.10 -4.36 -6.22
C SER A 223 -34.76 -5.21 -7.45
N LYS A 224 -34.12 -6.38 -7.30
CA LYS A 224 -33.68 -7.19 -8.45
C LYS A 224 -34.83 -7.83 -9.23
N ASP A 225 -35.95 -8.08 -8.58
CA ASP A 225 -37.06 -8.88 -9.13
C ASP A 225 -38.38 -8.11 -9.32
N SER A 226 -38.43 -6.81 -9.03
CA SER A 226 -39.69 -6.08 -9.14
C SER A 226 -39.77 -5.22 -10.39
N ALA A 227 -40.79 -5.46 -11.21
CA ALA A 227 -41.13 -4.62 -12.36
C ALA A 227 -41.47 -3.15 -11.96
N GLU A 228 -41.67 -2.89 -10.65
CA GLU A 228 -41.95 -1.60 -10.03
C GLU A 228 -40.74 -0.99 -9.31
N ALA A 229 -39.52 -1.38 -9.66
CA ALA A 229 -38.32 -0.82 -9.04
C ALA A 229 -38.29 0.70 -9.18
N LYS A 230 -38.31 1.40 -8.05
CA LYS A 230 -38.25 2.88 -7.99
C LYS A 230 -37.00 3.38 -8.74
N LYS A 231 -37.17 4.49 -9.45
CA LYS A 231 -36.09 5.04 -10.29
C LYS A 231 -34.99 5.68 -9.46
N THR A 232 -35.33 6.25 -8.32
CA THR A 232 -34.37 6.93 -7.45
C THR A 232 -34.38 6.28 -6.06
N ILE A 233 -33.20 6.02 -5.55
CA ILE A 233 -32.93 5.57 -4.19
C ILE A 233 -32.08 6.67 -3.55
N ASP A 234 -32.59 7.33 -2.55
CA ASP A 234 -31.88 8.38 -1.82
C ASP A 234 -31.48 7.87 -0.43
N VAL A 235 -30.17 7.72 -0.23
CA VAL A 235 -29.53 7.30 1.02
C VAL A 235 -28.65 8.42 1.60
N SER A 236 -28.81 9.65 1.12
CA SER A 236 -28.04 10.80 1.64
C SER A 236 -28.24 10.97 3.15
N ASN A 237 -29.48 10.71 3.61
CA ASN A 237 -29.78 10.49 5.03
C ASN A 237 -30.13 9.01 5.27
N PRO A 238 -29.16 8.17 5.70
CA PRO A 238 -29.40 6.74 5.82
C PRO A 238 -30.32 6.32 6.97
N GLU A 239 -30.66 7.23 7.88
CA GLU A 239 -31.65 7.00 8.95
C GLU A 239 -33.09 7.12 8.44
N ASN A 240 -33.28 7.89 7.37
CA ASN A 240 -34.58 8.08 6.71
C ASN A 240 -34.42 7.99 5.18
N PRO A 241 -34.09 6.80 4.64
CA PRO A 241 -33.93 6.64 3.20
C PRO A 241 -35.22 6.78 2.46
N VAL A 242 -35.19 7.39 1.26
CA VAL A 242 -36.39 7.64 0.44
C VAL A 242 -36.21 6.98 -0.94
N THR A 243 -37.33 6.50 -1.50
CA THR A 243 -37.37 5.95 -2.87
C THR A 243 -38.56 6.56 -3.64
N TYR A 244 -38.31 7.00 -4.89
CA TYR A 244 -39.32 7.60 -5.75
C TYR A 244 -39.09 7.38 -7.23
#